data_00da2bb7dfb360ef007d25e3e0baada3
#
_entry.id   00da2bb7dfb360ef007d25e3e0baada3
#
_cell.length_a   1.000
_cell.length_b   1.000
_cell.length_c   1.000
_cell.angle_alpha   90.00
_cell.angle_beta   90.00
_cell.angle_gamma   90.00
#
_symmetry.space_group_name_H-M   'P 1'
#
loop_
_entity.id
_entity.type
_entity.pdbx_description
1 polymer ?
#
loop_
_entity_poly.entity_id
_entity_poly.type
_entity_poly.pdbx_seq_one_letter_code
_entity_poly.pdbx_strand_id
1 'polypeptide(L)'
;MSPQPQPTQPVRLARAADLQTSGGQTDGMLRQNALTDLCDGICASRMIAKPHSSSAVHHHGAQDTIVLALSGHGTVVSEGGHKRVDLKPGDFCLIPAWAEHQEVNDGDEDVVWGIMRSGRAPEVVNLTGWGGDVAGEGQ
;
A
#
# COMPACT_ATOMS: atom_id res chain seq x y z
N MET A 1 34.28 -7.69 9.22
CA MET A 1 34.54 -6.49 10.02
C MET A 1 33.20 -5.74 10.22
N SER A 2 32.88 -5.41 11.45
CA SER A 2 31.65 -4.69 11.76
C SER A 2 31.78 -3.20 11.41
N PRO A 3 30.71 -2.59 10.90
CA PRO A 3 30.73 -1.13 10.71
C PRO A 3 30.87 -0.41 12.04
N GLN A 4 31.39 0.79 11.98
CA GLN A 4 31.44 1.64 13.16
C GLN A 4 30.03 2.02 13.60
N PRO A 5 29.77 2.12 14.92
CA PRO A 5 28.48 2.59 15.38
C PRO A 5 28.16 3.97 14.84
N GLN A 6 26.92 4.18 14.46
CA GLN A 6 26.43 5.46 13.97
C GLN A 6 25.43 6.03 14.96
N PRO A 7 25.30 7.37 15.00
CA PRO A 7 24.21 7.97 15.76
C PRO A 7 22.88 7.39 15.27
N THR A 8 21.98 7.06 16.18
CA THR A 8 20.72 6.45 15.85
C THR A 8 19.57 7.34 16.25
N GLN A 9 18.45 7.16 15.56
CA GLN A 9 17.20 7.75 15.98
C GLN A 9 16.59 6.89 17.09
N PRO A 10 15.76 7.47 17.97
CA PRO A 10 15.02 6.67 18.93
C PRO A 10 14.05 5.71 18.24
N VAL A 11 13.77 4.60 18.89
CA VAL A 11 12.70 3.71 18.48
C VAL A 11 11.38 4.48 18.58
N ARG A 12 10.52 4.35 17.57
CA ARG A 12 9.26 5.09 17.51
C ARG A 12 8.09 4.15 17.36
N LEU A 13 6.97 4.55 17.93
CA LEU A 13 5.73 3.79 17.90
C LEU A 13 4.66 4.60 17.17
N ALA A 14 3.90 3.95 16.31
CA ALA A 14 2.66 4.47 15.78
C ALA A 14 1.54 3.53 16.23
N ARG A 15 0.59 4.06 17.01
CA ARG A 15 -0.52 3.24 17.49
C ARG A 15 -1.67 3.27 16.50
N ALA A 16 -2.30 2.11 16.30
CA ALA A 16 -3.42 2.01 15.37
C ALA A 16 -4.51 3.03 15.67
N ALA A 17 -4.81 3.25 16.95
CA ALA A 17 -5.88 4.17 17.36
C ALA A 17 -5.59 5.63 17.01
N ASP A 18 -4.33 5.99 16.79
CA ASP A 18 -3.92 7.36 16.55
C ASP A 18 -3.69 7.68 15.07
N LEU A 19 -3.81 6.70 14.19
CA LEU A 19 -3.56 6.92 12.76
C LEU A 19 -4.66 7.77 12.16
N GLN A 20 -4.24 8.70 11.30
CA GLN A 20 -5.16 9.62 10.61
C GLN A 20 -5.35 9.15 9.18
N THR A 21 -6.59 9.17 8.72
CA THR A 21 -6.89 8.85 7.32
C THR A 21 -6.48 10.01 6.44
N SER A 22 -5.63 9.74 5.47
CA SER A 22 -5.26 10.73 4.46
C SER A 22 -6.36 10.83 3.41
N GLY A 23 -6.42 11.97 2.71
CA GLY A 23 -7.43 12.25 1.70
C GLY A 23 -7.59 11.11 0.71
N GLY A 24 -8.82 10.87 0.32
CA GLY A 24 -9.18 9.72 -0.49
C GLY A 24 -8.59 9.78 -1.88
N GLN A 25 -8.02 8.67 -2.29
CA GLN A 25 -7.55 8.48 -3.65
C GLN A 25 -8.54 7.66 -4.45
N THR A 26 -9.28 6.79 -3.77
CA THR A 26 -10.32 5.96 -4.37
C THR A 26 -11.38 5.73 -3.31
N ASP A 27 -12.64 5.77 -3.73
CA ASP A 27 -13.74 5.50 -2.81
C ASP A 27 -13.60 4.12 -2.18
N GLY A 28 -13.76 4.07 -0.87
CA GLY A 28 -13.67 2.85 -0.10
C GLY A 28 -12.27 2.40 0.25
N MET A 29 -11.25 3.08 -0.25
CA MET A 29 -9.84 2.77 0.07
C MET A 29 -9.29 3.86 0.98
N LEU A 30 -9.20 3.56 2.28
CA LEU A 30 -8.78 4.52 3.30
C LEU A 30 -7.34 4.24 3.68
N ARG A 31 -6.44 5.15 3.33
CA ARG A 31 -5.03 5.02 3.68
C ARG A 31 -4.71 5.81 4.94
N GLN A 32 -3.95 5.18 5.83
CA GLN A 32 -3.49 5.79 7.07
C GLN A 32 -1.98 5.61 7.13
N ASN A 33 -1.24 6.71 7.00
CA ASN A 33 0.20 6.65 7.13
C ASN A 33 0.57 6.42 8.59
N ALA A 34 1.48 5.46 8.83
CA ALA A 34 1.90 5.10 10.17
C ALA A 34 3.29 5.67 10.48
N LEU A 35 4.28 5.31 9.66
CA LEU A 35 5.66 5.71 9.85
C LEU A 35 6.19 6.16 8.50
N THR A 36 6.13 7.48 8.26
CA THR A 36 6.58 8.07 7.00
C THR A 36 7.47 9.27 7.29
N ASP A 37 8.41 9.52 6.38
CA ASP A 37 9.34 10.67 6.47
C ASP A 37 10.27 10.62 7.68
N LEU A 38 10.53 9.44 8.20
CA LEU A 38 11.38 9.24 9.37
C LEU A 38 12.76 8.71 9.03
N CYS A 39 12.87 7.95 7.94
CA CYS A 39 14.15 7.44 7.46
C CYS A 39 14.08 7.27 5.94
N ASP A 40 15.23 7.09 5.31
CA ASP A 40 15.28 7.07 3.84
C ASP A 40 14.87 5.73 3.25
N GLY A 41 15.05 4.65 3.99
CA GLY A 41 14.96 3.31 3.41
C GLY A 41 13.59 2.70 3.37
N ILE A 42 12.70 3.09 4.26
CA ILE A 42 11.41 2.39 4.41
C ILE A 42 10.35 3.30 5.00
N CYS A 43 9.11 3.05 4.64
CA CYS A 43 7.95 3.68 5.26
C CYS A 43 6.83 2.66 5.39
N ALA A 44 5.85 2.95 6.23
CA ALA A 44 4.74 2.04 6.47
C ALA A 44 3.41 2.79 6.55
N SER A 45 2.37 2.12 6.06
CA SER A 45 1.00 2.62 6.07
C SER A 45 0.07 1.47 6.38
N ARG A 46 -1.16 1.81 6.75
CA ARG A 46 -2.25 0.86 6.85
C ARG A 46 -3.33 1.29 5.87
N MET A 47 -3.92 0.33 5.16
CA MET A 47 -5.07 0.61 4.29
C MET A 47 -6.25 -0.19 4.76
N ILE A 48 -7.42 0.45 4.80
CA ILE A 48 -8.69 -0.21 5.05
C ILE A 48 -9.49 -0.15 3.76
N ALA A 49 -9.79 -1.32 3.19
CA ALA A 49 -10.63 -1.43 2.00
C ALA A 49 -12.03 -1.80 2.44
N LYS A 50 -13.01 -0.93 2.16
CA LYS A 50 -14.40 -1.17 2.49
C LYS A 50 -14.97 -2.29 1.62
N PRO A 51 -16.07 -2.94 2.05
CA PRO A 51 -16.69 -3.97 1.23
C PRO A 51 -17.01 -3.47 -0.17
N HIS A 52 -16.84 -4.37 -1.14
CA HIS A 52 -17.19 -4.11 -2.54
C HIS A 52 -16.50 -2.88 -3.12
N SER A 53 -15.20 -2.73 -2.82
CA SER A 53 -14.39 -1.63 -3.33
C SER A 53 -13.18 -2.14 -4.09
N SER A 54 -12.67 -1.29 -4.97
CA SER A 54 -11.49 -1.59 -5.77
C SER A 54 -10.72 -0.30 -5.97
N SER A 55 -9.40 -0.37 -5.84
CA SER A 55 -8.55 0.75 -6.21
C SER A 55 -8.54 0.95 -7.73
N ALA A 56 -8.11 2.14 -8.17
CA ALA A 56 -7.73 2.32 -9.56
C ALA A 56 -6.53 1.41 -9.88
N VAL A 57 -6.32 1.13 -11.16
CA VAL A 57 -5.05 0.53 -11.60
C VAL A 57 -3.96 1.54 -11.30
N HIS A 58 -2.91 1.12 -10.59
CA HIS A 58 -1.84 2.03 -10.19
C HIS A 58 -0.52 1.28 -10.03
N HIS A 59 0.55 2.04 -9.90
CA HIS A 59 1.84 1.51 -9.48
C HIS A 59 2.45 2.44 -8.42
N HIS A 60 3.55 2.03 -7.84
CA HIS A 60 4.20 2.77 -6.77
C HIS A 60 5.53 3.40 -7.24
N GLY A 61 5.66 3.67 -8.55
CA GLY A 61 6.89 4.21 -9.09
C GLY A 61 8.05 3.27 -8.81
N ALA A 62 9.18 3.81 -8.38
CA ALA A 62 10.39 3.04 -8.10
C ALA A 62 10.35 2.28 -6.78
N GLN A 63 9.26 2.36 -6.02
CA GLN A 63 9.15 1.70 -4.72
C GLN A 63 8.77 0.23 -4.85
N ASP A 64 9.46 -0.61 -4.11
CA ASP A 64 9.03 -1.98 -3.86
C ASP A 64 8.11 -1.97 -2.65
N THR A 65 7.11 -2.83 -2.65
CA THR A 65 6.07 -2.85 -1.63
C THR A 65 5.82 -4.26 -1.16
N ILE A 66 5.70 -4.43 0.16
CA ILE A 66 5.18 -5.65 0.74
C ILE A 66 3.83 -5.33 1.37
N VAL A 67 2.83 -6.12 1.03
CA VAL A 67 1.50 -6.03 1.60
C VAL A 67 1.30 -7.23 2.51
N LEU A 68 0.91 -6.96 3.75
CA LEU A 68 0.58 -7.97 4.74
C LEU A 68 -0.92 -7.90 5.01
N ALA A 69 -1.62 -9.00 4.78
CA ALA A 69 -3.04 -9.06 5.12
C ALA A 69 -3.18 -9.15 6.64
N LEU A 70 -3.84 -8.18 7.25
CA LEU A 70 -4.04 -8.14 8.71
C LEU A 70 -5.40 -8.69 9.09
N SER A 71 -6.46 -8.34 8.36
CA SER A 71 -7.79 -8.88 8.59
C SER A 71 -8.61 -8.84 7.30
N GLY A 72 -9.61 -9.68 7.22
CA GLY A 72 -10.44 -9.82 6.04
C GLY A 72 -9.71 -10.60 4.93
N HIS A 73 -10.40 -10.79 3.83
CA HIS A 73 -9.88 -11.49 2.66
C HIS A 73 -9.88 -10.53 1.48
N GLY A 74 -8.69 -10.12 1.05
CA GLY A 74 -8.55 -9.19 -0.06
C GLY A 74 -7.82 -9.83 -1.22
N THR A 75 -7.80 -9.13 -2.34
CA THR A 75 -7.20 -9.62 -3.57
C THR A 75 -6.31 -8.54 -4.16
N VAL A 76 -5.15 -8.95 -4.67
CA VAL A 76 -4.30 -8.10 -5.51
C VAL A 76 -4.42 -8.62 -6.94
N VAL A 77 -4.79 -7.74 -7.85
CA VAL A 77 -4.92 -8.05 -9.28
C VAL A 77 -3.76 -7.41 -10.01
N SER A 78 -3.13 -8.14 -10.92
CA SER A 78 -1.97 -7.66 -11.67
C SER A 78 -1.94 -8.26 -13.08
N GLU A 79 -0.86 -7.99 -13.82
CA GLU A 79 -0.62 -8.53 -15.15
C GLU A 79 -1.80 -8.29 -16.09
N GLY A 80 -2.19 -7.02 -16.22
CA GLY A 80 -3.27 -6.64 -17.12
C GLY A 80 -4.65 -7.12 -16.69
N GLY A 81 -4.80 -7.52 -15.43
CA GLY A 81 -6.04 -8.06 -14.92
C GLY A 81 -6.11 -9.58 -14.98
N HIS A 82 -5.06 -10.24 -15.49
CA HIS A 82 -5.09 -11.69 -15.72
C HIS A 82 -4.68 -12.50 -14.49
N LYS A 83 -4.02 -11.88 -13.52
CA LYS A 83 -3.55 -12.58 -12.32
C LYS A 83 -4.24 -12.02 -11.09
N ARG A 84 -4.85 -12.92 -10.32
CA ARG A 84 -5.46 -12.58 -9.04
C ARG A 84 -4.77 -13.36 -7.93
N VAL A 85 -4.36 -12.66 -6.88
CA VAL A 85 -3.76 -13.27 -5.70
C VAL A 85 -4.65 -12.95 -4.52
N ASP A 86 -5.30 -13.96 -3.97
CA ASP A 86 -6.16 -13.80 -2.80
C ASP A 86 -5.32 -13.95 -1.53
N LEU A 87 -5.49 -13.04 -0.58
CA LEU A 87 -4.73 -13.05 0.67
C LEU A 87 -5.68 -13.28 1.84
N LYS A 88 -5.30 -14.23 2.69
CA LYS A 88 -5.92 -14.43 4.01
C LYS A 88 -5.08 -13.74 5.08
N PRO A 89 -5.64 -13.46 6.24
CA PRO A 89 -4.87 -12.86 7.33
C PRO A 89 -3.56 -13.60 7.59
N GLY A 90 -2.47 -12.86 7.62
CA GLY A 90 -1.12 -13.40 7.78
C GLY A 90 -0.36 -13.64 6.48
N ASP A 91 -1.01 -13.57 5.34
CA ASP A 91 -0.34 -13.74 4.04
C ASP A 91 0.38 -12.46 3.61
N PHE A 92 1.49 -12.63 2.92
CA PHE A 92 2.33 -11.54 2.41
C PHE A 92 2.31 -11.56 0.88
N CYS A 93 2.34 -10.37 0.29
CA CYS A 93 2.42 -10.21 -1.16
C CYS A 93 3.48 -9.17 -1.49
N LEU A 94 4.34 -9.49 -2.45
CA LEU A 94 5.33 -8.53 -2.95
C LEU A 94 4.80 -7.88 -4.22
N ILE A 95 4.80 -6.57 -4.24
CA ILE A 95 4.49 -5.78 -5.42
C ILE A 95 5.77 -5.04 -5.82
N PRO A 96 6.45 -5.51 -6.88
CA PRO A 96 7.69 -4.88 -7.30
C PRO A 96 7.49 -3.46 -7.83
N ALA A 97 8.58 -2.71 -7.87
CA ALA A 97 8.59 -1.38 -8.48
C ALA A 97 7.95 -1.41 -9.88
N TRP A 98 7.19 -0.38 -10.20
CA TRP A 98 6.51 -0.16 -11.48
C TRP A 98 5.40 -1.16 -11.82
N ALA A 99 5.16 -2.17 -10.98
CA ALA A 99 4.13 -3.18 -11.27
C ALA A 99 2.74 -2.58 -11.13
N GLU A 100 1.99 -2.58 -12.21
CA GLU A 100 0.61 -2.14 -12.20
C GLU A 100 -0.26 -3.18 -11.49
N HIS A 101 -1.15 -2.70 -10.64
CA HIS A 101 -2.00 -3.58 -9.86
C HIS A 101 -3.23 -2.84 -9.34
N GLN A 102 -4.16 -3.61 -8.79
CA GLN A 102 -5.30 -3.10 -8.04
C GLN A 102 -5.42 -3.89 -6.76
N GLU A 103 -5.84 -3.23 -5.69
CA GLU A 103 -6.31 -3.91 -4.49
C GLU A 103 -7.82 -3.96 -4.57
N VAL A 104 -8.39 -5.13 -4.28
CA VAL A 104 -9.82 -5.38 -4.44
C VAL A 104 -10.37 -6.03 -3.19
N ASN A 105 -11.53 -5.57 -2.74
CA ASN A 105 -12.32 -6.21 -1.71
C ASN A 105 -13.70 -6.54 -2.27
N ASP A 106 -13.89 -7.79 -2.66
CA ASP A 106 -15.16 -8.28 -3.19
C ASP A 106 -16.10 -8.81 -2.11
N GLY A 107 -15.64 -8.81 -0.86
CA GLY A 107 -16.41 -9.38 0.24
C GLY A 107 -17.32 -8.38 0.94
N ASP A 108 -17.93 -8.85 2.01
CA ASP A 108 -18.92 -8.09 2.79
C ASP A 108 -18.31 -7.47 4.06
N GLU A 109 -17.03 -7.68 4.31
CA GLU A 109 -16.34 -7.16 5.47
C GLU A 109 -15.17 -6.29 5.03
N ASP A 110 -14.70 -5.41 5.94
CA ASP A 110 -13.51 -4.61 5.70
C ASP A 110 -12.31 -5.52 5.52
N VAL A 111 -11.38 -5.11 4.66
CA VAL A 111 -10.06 -5.70 4.55
C VAL A 111 -9.05 -4.70 5.07
N VAL A 112 -8.17 -5.15 5.96
CA VAL A 112 -7.12 -4.30 6.50
C VAL A 112 -5.77 -4.84 6.04
N TRP A 113 -4.98 -3.95 5.43
CA TRP A 113 -3.66 -4.26 4.90
C TRP A 113 -2.60 -3.48 5.68
N GLY A 114 -1.51 -4.14 6.05
CA GLY A 114 -0.27 -3.46 6.42
C GLY A 114 0.58 -3.32 5.16
N ILE A 115 1.13 -2.14 4.92
CA ILE A 115 1.86 -1.85 3.69
C ILE A 115 3.20 -1.26 4.05
N MET A 116 4.27 -1.95 3.67
CA MET A 116 5.65 -1.52 3.87
C MET A 116 6.28 -1.26 2.52
N ARG A 117 6.89 -0.09 2.35
CA ARG A 117 7.46 0.32 1.07
C ARG A 117 8.89 0.82 1.24
N SER A 118 9.70 0.65 0.21
CA SER A 118 10.99 1.32 0.16
C SER A 118 10.77 2.83 0.01
N GLY A 119 11.71 3.62 0.52
CA GLY A 119 11.64 5.08 0.44
C GLY A 119 10.98 5.72 1.66
N ARG A 120 10.99 7.04 1.70
CA ARG A 120 10.57 7.82 2.88
C ARG A 120 9.07 7.94 3.03
N ALA A 121 8.36 8.00 1.90
CA ALA A 121 6.92 8.26 1.89
C ALA A 121 6.26 7.47 0.77
N PRO A 122 4.98 7.09 0.91
CA PRO A 122 4.32 6.30 -0.12
C PRO A 122 4.10 7.11 -1.40
N GLU A 123 4.41 6.48 -2.53
CA GLU A 123 4.16 7.02 -3.85
C GLU A 123 3.09 6.17 -4.52
N VAL A 124 2.07 6.82 -5.06
CA VAL A 124 1.01 6.17 -5.81
C VAL A 124 0.79 6.92 -7.10
N VAL A 125 0.87 6.23 -8.22
CA VAL A 125 0.60 6.78 -9.54
C VAL A 125 -0.62 6.07 -10.11
N ASN A 126 -1.76 6.73 -10.07
CA ASN A 126 -3.01 6.18 -10.61
C ASN A 126 -3.01 6.29 -12.13
N LEU A 127 -3.50 5.26 -12.78
CA LEU A 127 -3.56 5.16 -14.24
C LEU A 127 -5.02 5.17 -14.69
N THR A 128 -5.23 5.47 -15.96
CA THR A 128 -6.56 5.42 -16.55
C THR A 128 -7.04 3.99 -16.80
N GLY A 129 -6.13 3.04 -16.73
CA GLY A 129 -6.41 1.61 -16.86
C GLY A 129 -5.10 0.85 -17.05
N TRP A 130 -5.18 -0.42 -17.32
CA TRP A 130 -4.01 -1.26 -17.55
C TRP A 130 -3.20 -0.76 -18.74
N GLY A 131 -1.91 -0.49 -18.54
CA GLY A 131 -1.05 0.06 -19.57
C GLY A 131 -1.41 1.47 -20.00
N GLY A 132 -2.29 2.11 -19.25
CA GLY A 132 -2.81 3.42 -19.62
C GLY A 132 -1.94 4.57 -19.18
N ASP A 133 -2.41 5.76 -19.47
CA ASP A 133 -1.73 7.00 -19.07
C ASP A 133 -1.92 7.27 -17.60
N VAL A 134 -1.05 8.09 -17.04
CA VAL A 134 -1.22 8.62 -15.70
C VAL A 134 -2.55 9.37 -15.65
N ALA A 135 -3.37 9.07 -14.63
CA ALA A 135 -4.65 9.74 -14.46
C ALA A 135 -4.42 11.25 -14.35
N GLY A 136 -5.30 11.99 -14.98
CA GLY A 136 -5.14 13.42 -15.09
C GLY A 136 -4.99 14.12 -13.76
N GLU A 137 -4.03 15.02 -13.67
CA GLU A 137 -3.85 15.84 -12.50
C GLU A 137 -4.95 16.90 -12.44
N GLY A 138 -5.31 17.27 -11.24
CA GLY A 138 -6.33 18.27 -11.04
C GLY A 138 -7.74 17.77 -11.25
N GLN A 139 -7.91 16.51 -11.32
CA GLN A 139 -9.23 15.89 -11.47
C GLN A 139 -9.76 15.43 -10.13
#